data_3134836d77ecd3c99a3feb1d698d7fcf
#
_entry.id   3134836d77ecd3c99a3feb1d698d7fcf
#
_cell.length_a   1.000
_cell.length_b   1.000
_cell.length_c   1.000
_cell.angle_alpha   90.00
_cell.angle_beta   90.00
_cell.angle_gamma   90.00
#
_symmetry.space_group_name_H-M   'P 1'
#
loop_
_entity.id
_entity.type
_entity.pdbx_description
1 polymer ?
#
loop_
_entity_poly.entity_id
_entity_poly.type
_entity_poly.pdbx_seq_one_letter_code
_entity_poly.pdbx_strand_id
1 'polypeptide(L)'
;MKKVFYSLLKSLVLTVTLSHSLPSHRQEETLRIPMTTEDAKSKYSTISMQRTSVHDPSIVYDEGSRLYYVFGSHMATAKTRDLQNWTGVSFPWGTVDTDGTITSNVAPADAFHTHQTRKITIHGETVDFGNFDAAAWNCALPGTDANGKEIPWTVDGNMWAPDIIYNPTLGKWCQYLSLNGPQWNSAIVLLTADRIEGPYVYQGPVIFSGFRSDTDERISFHKTDLELVVGKQSSLPARYKQEKWGDYWPHAIDPCVFYDEDGTLWMSYGSWSGGIYILQLDPNTGLRDYNVTYTGDFDTK
;
A
#
# COMPACT_ATOMS: atom_id res chain seq x y z
N MET A 1 -40.90 -3.59 63.12
CA MET A 1 -41.17 -2.15 63.13
C MET A 1 -39.92 -1.42 62.75
N LYS A 2 -39.73 -1.06 61.46
CA LYS A 2 -38.82 -0.03 61.01
C LYS A 2 -39.38 0.53 59.69
N LYS A 3 -39.72 1.81 59.72
CA LYS A 3 -40.33 2.56 58.63
C LYS A 3 -39.29 2.85 57.61
N VAL A 4 -39.60 2.59 56.29
CA VAL A 4 -38.84 2.95 55.16
C VAL A 4 -39.28 4.35 54.73
N PHE A 5 -38.34 5.30 54.68
CA PHE A 5 -38.56 6.63 54.13
C PHE A 5 -38.20 6.58 52.65
N TYR A 6 -39.18 6.80 51.77
CA TYR A 6 -38.98 7.12 50.38
C TYR A 6 -38.79 8.62 50.20
N SER A 7 -37.62 9.03 49.77
CA SER A 7 -37.36 10.39 49.35
C SER A 7 -37.57 10.47 47.83
N LEU A 8 -38.61 11.20 47.42
CA LEU A 8 -38.83 11.56 46.03
C LEU A 8 -37.85 12.68 45.64
N LEU A 9 -36.84 12.36 44.84
CA LEU A 9 -36.07 13.36 44.11
C LEU A 9 -36.78 13.61 42.75
N LYS A 10 -37.44 14.74 42.63
CA LYS A 10 -37.95 15.23 41.36
C LYS A 10 -36.76 15.75 40.54
N SER A 11 -36.33 15.00 39.55
CA SER A 11 -35.42 15.48 38.54
C SER A 11 -36.15 16.45 37.62
N LEU A 12 -35.78 17.71 37.71
CA LEU A 12 -36.17 18.76 36.77
C LEU A 12 -35.33 18.57 35.55
N VAL A 13 -35.91 17.96 34.50
CA VAL A 13 -35.31 17.93 33.17
C VAL A 13 -35.50 19.28 32.52
N LEU A 14 -34.47 20.12 32.52
CA LEU A 14 -34.44 21.37 31.77
C LEU A 14 -34.12 21.02 30.32
N THR A 15 -35.16 20.90 29.52
CA THR A 15 -35.03 20.77 28.06
C THR A 15 -34.64 22.14 27.47
N VAL A 16 -33.36 22.38 27.32
CA VAL A 16 -32.85 23.51 26.51
C VAL A 16 -32.99 23.17 25.04
N THR A 17 -34.07 23.56 24.42
CA THR A 17 -34.17 23.56 22.97
C THR A 17 -33.30 24.70 22.44
N LEU A 18 -32.04 24.37 22.11
CA LEU A 18 -31.20 25.20 21.27
C LEU A 18 -31.76 25.11 19.84
N SER A 19 -32.64 26.03 19.50
CA SER A 19 -32.97 26.31 18.09
C SER A 19 -31.73 26.93 17.44
N HIS A 20 -30.79 26.13 16.98
CA HIS A 20 -29.83 26.56 16.00
C HIS A 20 -30.58 26.66 14.68
N SER A 21 -31.06 27.85 14.36
CA SER A 21 -31.34 28.21 12.98
C SER A 21 -30.01 28.17 12.23
N LEU A 22 -29.73 27.03 11.63
CA LEU A 22 -28.70 26.94 10.58
C LEU A 22 -29.13 27.99 9.52
N PRO A 23 -28.24 28.91 9.16
CA PRO A 23 -28.51 29.74 8.00
C PRO A 23 -28.70 28.78 6.84
N SER A 24 -29.86 28.76 6.25
CA SER A 24 -30.11 28.08 5.00
C SER A 24 -29.31 28.81 3.91
N HIS A 25 -28.02 28.54 3.82
CA HIS A 25 -27.33 28.71 2.56
C HIS A 25 -27.90 27.64 1.62
N ARG A 26 -29.07 27.88 1.10
CA ARG A 26 -29.41 27.46 -0.24
C ARG A 26 -28.37 28.16 -1.13
N GLN A 27 -27.21 27.53 -1.29
CA GLN A 27 -26.46 27.76 -2.50
C GLN A 27 -27.43 27.38 -3.61
N GLU A 28 -27.87 28.37 -4.38
CA GLU A 28 -28.43 28.13 -5.69
C GLU A 28 -27.40 27.19 -6.35
N GLU A 29 -27.79 25.93 -6.52
CA GLU A 29 -27.14 25.05 -7.49
C GLU A 29 -27.36 25.75 -8.83
N THR A 30 -26.45 26.65 -9.16
CA THR A 30 -26.32 27.12 -10.53
C THR A 30 -26.14 25.84 -11.33
N LEU A 31 -27.18 25.43 -12.06
CA LEU A 31 -27.15 24.38 -13.04
C LEU A 31 -25.88 24.61 -13.86
N ARG A 32 -24.83 23.83 -13.57
CA ARG A 32 -23.61 23.86 -14.35
C ARG A 32 -23.98 23.30 -15.71
N ILE A 33 -24.22 24.20 -16.66
CA ILE A 33 -24.39 23.79 -18.05
C ILE A 33 -23.14 23.03 -18.42
N PRO A 34 -23.26 21.76 -18.84
CA PRO A 34 -22.09 20.97 -19.22
C PRO A 34 -21.31 21.75 -20.27
N MET A 35 -20.04 21.99 -20.01
CA MET A 35 -19.18 22.68 -20.94
C MET A 35 -19.02 21.79 -22.16
N THR A 36 -19.22 22.35 -23.36
CA THR A 36 -18.97 21.59 -24.60
C THR A 36 -17.48 21.34 -24.79
N THR A 37 -17.15 20.38 -25.62
CA THR A 37 -15.74 20.08 -25.95
C THR A 37 -15.05 21.29 -26.58
N GLU A 38 -15.76 22.07 -27.41
CA GLU A 38 -15.27 23.30 -28.01
C GLU A 38 -15.02 24.40 -26.99
N ASP A 39 -15.96 24.59 -26.07
CA ASP A 39 -15.80 25.56 -24.97
C ASP A 39 -14.62 25.18 -24.07
N ALA A 40 -14.47 23.89 -23.77
CA ALA A 40 -13.33 23.38 -23.01
C ALA A 40 -12.02 23.66 -23.75
N LYS A 41 -11.93 23.32 -25.03
CA LYS A 41 -10.74 23.58 -25.85
C LYS A 41 -10.41 25.08 -25.90
N SER A 42 -11.40 25.93 -26.12
CA SER A 42 -11.22 27.39 -26.16
C SER A 42 -10.76 27.93 -24.81
N LYS A 43 -11.41 27.51 -23.72
CA LYS A 43 -11.12 27.98 -22.37
C LYS A 43 -9.75 27.50 -21.87
N TYR A 44 -9.37 26.27 -22.17
CA TYR A 44 -8.14 25.68 -21.67
C TYR A 44 -6.96 25.77 -22.65
N SER A 45 -7.16 26.18 -23.89
CA SER A 45 -6.07 26.40 -24.83
C SER A 45 -5.13 27.54 -24.45
N THR A 46 -5.62 28.47 -23.61
CA THR A 46 -4.85 29.64 -23.13
C THR A 46 -4.22 29.43 -21.75
N ILE A 47 -4.54 28.31 -21.08
CA ILE A 47 -3.98 28.04 -19.75
C ILE A 47 -2.60 27.39 -19.93
N SER A 48 -1.58 28.11 -19.50
CA SER A 48 -0.23 27.51 -19.36
C SER A 48 -0.25 26.57 -18.15
N MET A 49 -0.09 25.29 -18.41
CA MET A 49 0.03 24.27 -17.37
C MET A 49 1.40 23.61 -17.44
N GLN A 50 2.08 23.53 -16.30
CA GLN A 50 3.27 22.71 -16.19
C GLN A 50 2.84 21.28 -15.89
N ARG A 51 2.95 20.41 -16.89
CA ARG A 51 2.53 19.03 -16.81
C ARG A 51 3.62 18.13 -16.23
N THR A 52 3.20 17.03 -15.61
CA THR A 52 4.05 15.89 -15.29
C THR A 52 3.49 14.65 -15.96
N SER A 53 4.34 13.66 -16.22
CA SER A 53 3.93 12.35 -16.71
C SER A 53 4.19 11.33 -15.61
N VAL A 54 3.12 10.73 -15.12
CA VAL A 54 3.17 9.71 -14.06
C VAL A 54 2.26 8.57 -14.47
N HIS A 55 2.76 7.35 -14.44
CA HIS A 55 2.01 6.13 -14.71
C HIS A 55 1.55 5.52 -13.38
N ASP A 56 0.34 4.95 -13.35
CA ASP A 56 -0.29 4.36 -12.15
C ASP A 56 -0.23 5.28 -10.92
N PRO A 57 -0.85 6.47 -10.98
CA PRO A 57 -0.64 7.49 -9.96
C PRO A 57 -1.43 7.24 -8.68
N SER A 58 -0.76 7.38 -7.53
CA SER A 58 -1.39 7.66 -6.24
C SER A 58 -1.16 9.13 -5.87
N ILE A 59 -2.21 9.83 -5.47
CA ILE A 59 -2.17 11.26 -5.14
C ILE A 59 -2.62 11.46 -3.70
N VAL A 60 -1.81 12.17 -2.93
CA VAL A 60 -2.12 12.54 -1.55
C VAL A 60 -1.91 14.03 -1.31
N TYR A 61 -2.62 14.55 -0.33
CA TYR A 61 -2.42 15.89 0.20
C TYR A 61 -1.68 15.83 1.53
N ASP A 62 -0.59 16.58 1.65
CA ASP A 62 0.13 16.73 2.89
C ASP A 62 -0.22 18.04 3.58
N GLU A 63 -0.88 17.94 4.73
CA GLU A 63 -1.32 19.09 5.52
C GLU A 63 -0.13 19.95 5.98
N GLY A 64 1.00 19.31 6.27
CA GLY A 64 2.20 20.01 6.77
C GLY A 64 2.79 20.98 5.75
N SER A 65 2.96 20.54 4.52
CA SER A 65 3.48 21.37 3.42
C SER A 65 2.40 22.13 2.66
N ARG A 66 1.14 21.74 2.79
CA ARG A 66 -0.02 22.21 1.99
C ARG A 66 0.18 21.99 0.50
N LEU A 67 0.71 20.82 0.15
CA LEU A 67 0.96 20.40 -1.23
C LEU A 67 0.29 19.07 -1.52
N TYR A 68 -0.09 18.89 -2.76
CA TYR A 68 -0.41 17.59 -3.31
C TYR A 68 0.87 16.95 -3.83
N TYR A 69 1.00 15.67 -3.62
CA TYR A 69 2.08 14.83 -4.14
C TYR A 69 1.50 13.71 -4.96
N VAL A 70 2.14 13.40 -6.07
CA VAL A 70 1.84 12.23 -6.90
C VAL A 70 3.03 11.30 -6.91
N PHE A 71 2.75 10.02 -6.68
CA PHE A 71 3.71 8.93 -6.77
C PHE A 71 3.24 7.97 -7.86
N GLY A 72 4.15 7.44 -8.64
CA GLY A 72 3.81 6.51 -9.70
C GLY A 72 4.91 5.51 -10.02
N SER A 73 4.61 4.65 -10.97
CA SER A 73 5.54 3.63 -11.46
C SER A 73 6.87 4.23 -11.87
N HIS A 74 7.93 3.42 -11.76
CA HIS A 74 9.32 3.80 -12.07
C HIS A 74 9.83 4.99 -11.24
N MET A 75 9.29 5.15 -10.02
CA MET A 75 9.62 6.23 -9.08
C MET A 75 9.35 7.64 -9.61
N ALA A 76 8.44 7.77 -10.57
CA ALA A 76 7.98 9.07 -11.03
C ALA A 76 7.23 9.77 -9.91
N THR A 77 7.73 10.93 -9.47
CA THR A 77 7.11 11.73 -8.42
C THR A 77 7.07 13.20 -8.79
N ALA A 78 6.01 13.87 -8.37
CA ALA A 78 5.86 15.31 -8.54
C ALA A 78 5.01 15.90 -7.43
N LYS A 79 5.10 17.21 -7.27
CA LYS A 79 4.28 17.95 -6.31
C LYS A 79 3.65 19.19 -6.94
N THR A 80 2.53 19.62 -6.35
CA THR A 80 1.79 20.79 -6.81
C THR A 80 1.01 21.43 -5.68
N ARG A 81 0.68 22.69 -5.84
CA ARG A 81 -0.21 23.43 -4.94
C ARG A 81 -1.64 23.52 -5.49
N ASP A 82 -1.80 23.46 -6.78
CA ASP A 82 -3.03 23.84 -7.51
C ASP A 82 -3.56 22.73 -8.43
N LEU A 83 -2.93 21.55 -8.45
CA LEU A 83 -3.23 20.43 -9.34
C LEU A 83 -3.09 20.73 -10.83
N GLN A 84 -2.54 21.90 -11.19
CA GLN A 84 -2.33 22.34 -12.56
C GLN A 84 -0.86 22.48 -12.91
N ASN A 85 -0.07 23.01 -11.98
CA ASN A 85 1.34 23.26 -12.17
C ASN A 85 2.15 22.29 -11.32
N TRP A 86 2.73 21.28 -11.95
CA TRP A 86 3.47 20.22 -11.31
C TRP A 86 4.97 20.44 -11.39
N THR A 87 5.64 20.16 -10.32
CA THR A 87 7.10 20.15 -10.26
C THR A 87 7.57 18.73 -9.99
N GLY A 88 8.35 18.18 -10.90
CA GLY A 88 8.97 16.87 -10.71
C GLY A 88 9.93 16.92 -9.52
N VAL A 89 9.91 15.89 -8.69
CA VAL A 89 10.77 15.73 -7.53
C VAL A 89 11.33 14.31 -7.49
N SER A 90 12.44 14.15 -6.79
CA SER A 90 13.01 12.84 -6.51
C SER A 90 13.16 12.73 -5.00
N PHE A 91 12.57 11.69 -4.44
CA PHE A 91 12.65 11.45 -3.00
C PHE A 91 13.73 10.42 -2.70
N PRO A 92 14.58 10.69 -1.69
CA PRO A 92 15.62 9.75 -1.33
C PRO A 92 15.04 8.50 -0.71
N TRP A 93 15.66 7.37 -1.01
CA TRP A 93 15.47 6.14 -0.27
C TRP A 93 16.61 5.96 0.71
N GLY A 94 16.35 5.22 1.76
CA GLY A 94 17.31 4.99 2.81
C GLY A 94 17.36 3.53 3.24
N THR A 95 18.46 3.19 3.85
CA THR A 95 18.62 1.96 4.64
C THR A 95 18.79 2.32 6.09
N VAL A 96 18.44 1.41 6.98
CA VAL A 96 18.66 1.55 8.42
C VAL A 96 19.78 0.59 8.82
N ASP A 97 20.81 1.12 9.40
CA ASP A 97 21.91 0.34 9.95
C ASP A 97 21.52 -0.35 11.27
N THR A 98 22.35 -1.25 11.75
CA THR A 98 22.09 -2.03 12.99
C THR A 98 21.97 -1.15 14.24
N ASP A 99 22.51 0.04 14.22
CA ASP A 99 22.41 1.04 15.30
C ASP A 99 21.19 1.98 15.16
N GLY A 100 20.38 1.81 14.11
CA GLY A 100 19.22 2.64 13.83
C GLY A 100 19.50 3.89 13.01
N THR A 101 20.73 4.10 12.57
CA THR A 101 21.11 5.24 11.72
C THR A 101 20.53 5.05 10.31
N ILE A 102 19.89 6.10 9.77
CA ILE A 102 19.36 6.10 8.41
C ILE A 102 20.41 6.65 7.45
N THR A 103 20.87 5.82 6.53
CA THR A 103 21.65 6.23 5.37
C THR A 103 20.71 6.54 4.22
N SER A 104 20.68 7.78 3.76
CA SER A 104 19.83 8.22 2.64
C SER A 104 20.57 8.19 1.30
N ASN A 105 19.80 8.32 0.20
CA ASN A 105 20.28 8.26 -1.19
C ASN A 105 20.88 6.90 -1.59
N VAL A 106 20.30 5.85 -1.08
CA VAL A 106 20.63 4.47 -1.44
C VAL A 106 20.01 4.14 -2.79
N ALA A 107 20.70 3.34 -3.60
CA ALA A 107 20.12 2.83 -4.84
C ALA A 107 18.90 1.94 -4.56
N PRO A 108 17.89 1.89 -5.44
CA PRO A 108 16.70 1.06 -5.24
C PRO A 108 17.03 -0.41 -4.96
N ALA A 109 17.96 -1.00 -5.70
CA ALA A 109 18.37 -2.38 -5.52
C ALA A 109 18.89 -2.63 -4.09
N ASP A 110 19.64 -1.69 -3.51
CA ASP A 110 20.19 -1.81 -2.17
C ASP A 110 19.15 -1.49 -1.08
N ALA A 111 18.19 -0.62 -1.39
CA ALA A 111 17.17 -0.17 -0.44
C ALA A 111 16.23 -1.30 0.00
N PHE A 112 15.98 -2.31 -0.83
CA PHE A 112 15.03 -3.40 -0.57
C PHE A 112 15.64 -4.62 0.11
N HIS A 113 16.92 -4.59 0.42
CA HIS A 113 17.51 -5.60 1.28
C HIS A 113 17.31 -5.21 2.74
N THR A 114 16.72 -6.09 3.52
CA THR A 114 16.60 -5.87 4.96
C THR A 114 17.93 -6.07 5.63
N HIS A 115 18.49 -4.99 6.13
CA HIS A 115 19.67 -5.06 7.00
C HIS A 115 19.28 -5.17 8.48
N GLN A 116 18.00 -5.07 8.79
CA GLN A 116 17.50 -5.16 10.16
C GLN A 116 16.66 -6.41 10.37
N THR A 117 16.93 -7.10 11.45
CA THR A 117 16.04 -8.08 12.05
C THR A 117 14.75 -7.41 12.47
N ARG A 118 13.65 -7.71 11.80
CA ARG A 118 12.32 -7.24 12.17
C ARG A 118 11.50 -8.41 12.68
N LYS A 119 11.29 -8.43 13.98
CA LYS A 119 10.52 -9.48 14.64
C LYS A 119 9.07 -9.04 14.81
N ILE A 120 8.16 -9.87 14.33
CA ILE A 120 6.73 -9.71 14.58
C ILE A 120 6.17 -10.97 15.21
N THR A 121 5.06 -10.83 15.95
CA THR A 121 4.38 -11.98 16.56
C THR A 121 3.20 -12.38 15.69
N ILE A 122 3.19 -13.65 15.25
CA ILE A 122 2.13 -14.24 14.44
C ILE A 122 1.66 -15.49 15.15
N HIS A 123 0.39 -15.55 15.50
CA HIS A 123 -0.23 -16.67 16.26
C HIS A 123 0.55 -17.08 17.52
N GLY A 124 1.18 -16.10 18.19
CA GLY A 124 1.97 -16.32 19.39
C GLY A 124 3.43 -16.73 19.14
N GLU A 125 3.83 -16.92 17.92
CA GLU A 125 5.23 -17.20 17.55
C GLU A 125 5.94 -15.95 17.03
N THR A 126 7.23 -15.79 17.35
CA THR A 126 8.05 -14.70 16.84
C THR A 126 8.66 -15.08 15.50
N VAL A 127 8.33 -14.32 14.46
CA VAL A 127 8.87 -14.47 13.11
C VAL A 127 9.82 -13.32 12.81
N ASP A 128 10.96 -13.65 12.20
CA ASP A 128 11.92 -12.65 11.74
C ASP A 128 11.68 -12.33 10.25
N PHE A 129 11.12 -11.16 9.99
CA PHE A 129 10.87 -10.68 8.63
C PHE A 129 12.15 -10.33 7.87
N GLY A 130 13.28 -10.18 8.55
CA GLY A 130 14.58 -10.02 7.92
C GLY A 130 15.01 -11.23 7.06
N ASN A 131 14.33 -12.37 7.21
CA ASN A 131 14.59 -13.55 6.38
C ASN A 131 13.91 -13.48 5.00
N PHE A 132 13.01 -12.51 4.76
CA PHE A 132 12.31 -12.36 3.49
C PHE A 132 12.96 -11.25 2.65
N ASP A 133 13.68 -11.64 1.62
CA ASP A 133 14.34 -10.72 0.69
C ASP A 133 13.47 -10.55 -0.57
N ALA A 134 12.68 -9.47 -0.59
CA ALA A 134 11.79 -9.19 -1.70
C ALA A 134 12.54 -8.84 -3.00
N ALA A 135 13.69 -8.20 -2.91
CA ALA A 135 14.52 -7.91 -4.07
C ALA A 135 15.10 -9.19 -4.68
N ALA A 136 15.64 -10.08 -3.84
CA ALA A 136 16.13 -11.37 -4.29
C ALA A 136 15.01 -12.24 -4.90
N TRP A 137 13.80 -12.20 -4.32
CA TRP A 137 12.63 -12.88 -4.89
C TRP A 137 12.25 -12.32 -6.26
N ASN A 138 12.15 -11.02 -6.39
CA ASN A 138 11.83 -10.33 -7.63
C ASN A 138 12.84 -10.63 -8.74
N CYS A 139 14.13 -10.66 -8.41
CA CYS A 139 15.25 -10.87 -9.35
C CYS A 139 15.65 -12.34 -9.50
N ALA A 140 14.92 -13.29 -8.89
CA ALA A 140 15.29 -14.71 -8.87
C ALA A 140 15.33 -15.39 -10.25
N LEU A 141 14.52 -14.89 -11.19
CA LEU A 141 14.44 -15.40 -12.55
C LEU A 141 14.92 -14.35 -13.56
N PRO A 142 15.52 -14.75 -14.69
CA PRO A 142 15.90 -13.83 -15.73
C PRO A 142 14.66 -13.32 -16.48
N GLY A 143 14.77 -12.10 -16.97
CA GLY A 143 13.88 -11.57 -17.99
C GLY A 143 14.33 -11.95 -19.38
N THR A 144 13.61 -11.46 -20.39
CA THR A 144 13.92 -11.70 -21.80
C THR A 144 13.95 -10.37 -22.54
N ASP A 145 15.01 -10.12 -23.31
CA ASP A 145 15.09 -8.95 -24.17
C ASP A 145 14.18 -9.09 -25.42
N ALA A 146 14.11 -8.05 -26.23
CA ALA A 146 13.30 -8.02 -27.44
C ALA A 146 13.69 -9.08 -28.51
N ASN A 147 14.87 -9.67 -28.39
CA ASN A 147 15.38 -10.72 -29.28
C ASN A 147 15.17 -12.14 -28.71
N GLY A 148 14.53 -12.25 -27.54
CA GLY A 148 14.33 -13.53 -26.88
C GLY A 148 15.53 -14.03 -26.08
N LYS A 149 16.56 -13.21 -25.87
CA LYS A 149 17.74 -13.58 -25.06
C LYS A 149 17.46 -13.31 -23.59
N GLU A 150 17.82 -14.25 -22.74
CA GLU A 150 17.77 -14.06 -21.29
C GLU A 150 18.71 -12.93 -20.86
N ILE A 151 18.19 -12.05 -20.00
CA ILE A 151 18.93 -10.97 -19.37
C ILE A 151 18.65 -10.99 -17.86
N PRO A 152 19.62 -10.58 -17.02
CA PRO A 152 19.37 -10.42 -15.60
C PRO A 152 18.19 -9.49 -15.35
N TRP A 153 17.29 -9.88 -14.47
CA TRP A 153 16.23 -8.99 -13.99
C TRP A 153 16.74 -8.12 -12.87
N THR A 154 16.33 -6.87 -12.84
CA THR A 154 16.72 -5.91 -11.82
C THR A 154 15.50 -5.24 -11.22
N VAL A 155 15.61 -4.76 -9.99
CA VAL A 155 14.56 -3.97 -9.35
C VAL A 155 14.34 -2.66 -10.10
N ASP A 156 15.42 -2.06 -10.59
CA ASP A 156 15.37 -0.81 -11.35
C ASP A 156 14.48 -0.96 -12.60
N GLY A 157 13.53 -0.06 -12.77
CA GLY A 157 12.56 -0.10 -13.85
C GLY A 157 11.38 -1.05 -13.62
N ASN A 158 11.38 -1.86 -12.56
CA ASN A 158 10.32 -2.82 -12.25
C ASN A 158 9.60 -2.53 -10.93
N MET A 159 9.65 -1.29 -10.49
CA MET A 159 8.90 -0.74 -9.37
C MET A 159 7.64 -0.08 -9.91
N TRP A 160 6.49 -0.68 -9.64
CA TRP A 160 5.23 -0.32 -10.27
C TRP A 160 4.15 0.05 -9.26
N ALA A 161 3.20 0.88 -9.72
CA ALA A 161 1.95 1.22 -9.07
C ALA A 161 2.08 1.40 -7.55
N PRO A 162 2.82 2.41 -7.07
CA PRO A 162 2.88 2.69 -5.65
C PRO A 162 1.55 3.25 -5.14
N ASP A 163 1.21 2.93 -3.91
CA ASP A 163 0.21 3.67 -3.17
C ASP A 163 0.82 4.31 -1.93
N ILE A 164 0.33 5.48 -1.55
CA ILE A 164 0.88 6.28 -0.46
C ILE A 164 -0.22 6.72 0.50
N ILE A 165 -0.02 6.46 1.81
CA ILE A 165 -0.95 6.86 2.85
C ILE A 165 -0.19 7.29 4.10
N TYR A 166 -0.74 8.24 4.85
CA TYR A 166 -0.25 8.53 6.19
C TYR A 166 -0.87 7.53 7.19
N ASN A 167 -0.03 6.83 7.94
CA ASN A 167 -0.47 5.94 9.01
C ASN A 167 -0.34 6.68 10.35
N PRO A 168 -1.46 7.11 10.95
CA PRO A 168 -1.43 7.90 12.19
C PRO A 168 -0.97 7.09 13.41
N THR A 169 -1.12 5.77 13.40
CA THR A 169 -0.65 4.90 14.48
C THR A 169 0.88 4.83 14.49
N LEU A 170 1.49 4.69 13.32
CA LEU A 170 2.95 4.74 13.17
C LEU A 170 3.51 6.17 13.24
N GLY A 171 2.69 7.18 12.95
CA GLY A 171 3.14 8.55 12.76
C GLY A 171 4.02 8.71 11.51
N LYS A 172 3.79 7.91 10.47
CA LYS A 172 4.65 7.85 9.27
C LYS A 172 3.85 7.85 7.98
N TRP A 173 4.47 8.34 6.94
CA TRP A 173 4.05 8.09 5.57
C TRP A 173 4.44 6.66 5.19
N CYS A 174 3.49 5.93 4.65
CA CYS A 174 3.64 4.54 4.20
C CYS A 174 3.49 4.49 2.69
N GLN A 175 4.52 4.01 2.01
CA GLN A 175 4.49 3.75 0.58
C GLN A 175 4.46 2.24 0.36
N TYR A 176 3.41 1.77 -0.27
CA TYR A 176 3.27 0.38 -0.71
C TYR A 176 3.63 0.33 -2.18
N LEU A 177 4.52 -0.57 -2.56
CA LEU A 177 5.13 -0.58 -3.87
C LEU A 177 5.22 -2.01 -4.41
N SER A 178 4.85 -2.19 -5.68
CA SER A 178 4.99 -3.47 -6.36
C SER A 178 6.40 -3.62 -6.92
N LEU A 179 7.12 -4.64 -6.46
CA LEU A 179 8.32 -5.13 -7.12
C LEU A 179 7.90 -6.23 -8.10
N ASN A 180 7.86 -5.91 -9.38
CA ASN A 180 7.32 -6.80 -10.40
C ASN A 180 8.40 -7.70 -10.99
N GLY A 181 8.21 -9.03 -10.88
CA GLY A 181 9.12 -10.03 -11.42
C GLY A 181 8.74 -10.50 -12.83
N PRO A 182 9.69 -11.08 -13.60
CA PRO A 182 9.50 -11.37 -15.03
C PRO A 182 8.50 -12.50 -15.28
N GLN A 183 8.23 -13.32 -14.28
CA GLN A 183 7.35 -14.48 -14.40
C GLN A 183 6.35 -14.52 -13.22
N TRP A 184 5.82 -13.35 -12.85
CA TRP A 184 4.84 -13.18 -11.76
C TRP A 184 5.42 -13.40 -10.34
N ASN A 185 6.73 -13.60 -10.20
CA ASN A 185 7.44 -13.64 -8.94
C ASN A 185 7.60 -12.24 -8.38
N SER A 186 6.49 -11.65 -8.02
CA SER A 186 6.35 -10.27 -7.54
C SER A 186 6.15 -10.22 -6.04
N ALA A 187 6.38 -9.06 -5.47
CA ALA A 187 6.08 -8.76 -4.08
C ALA A 187 5.55 -7.33 -3.95
N ILE A 188 4.55 -7.13 -3.11
CA ILE A 188 4.23 -5.80 -2.62
C ILE A 188 5.02 -5.58 -1.35
N VAL A 189 5.71 -4.46 -1.27
CA VAL A 189 6.59 -4.09 -0.16
C VAL A 189 6.13 -2.80 0.49
N LEU A 190 6.50 -2.62 1.75
CA LEU A 190 6.26 -1.39 2.51
C LEU A 190 7.57 -0.63 2.72
N LEU A 191 7.53 0.66 2.41
CA LEU A 191 8.54 1.64 2.82
C LEU A 191 7.87 2.71 3.69
N THR A 192 8.60 3.24 4.67
CA THR A 192 8.08 4.30 5.54
C THR A 192 9.02 5.48 5.62
N ALA A 193 8.46 6.67 5.85
CA ALA A 193 9.20 7.90 6.06
C ALA A 193 8.52 8.78 7.12
N ASP A 194 9.31 9.58 7.84
CA ASP A 194 8.78 10.55 8.79
C ASP A 194 8.12 11.74 8.09
N ARG A 195 8.56 12.02 6.86
CA ARG A 195 8.02 13.09 6.01
C ARG A 195 7.69 12.54 4.64
N ILE A 196 6.68 13.12 3.99
CA ILE A 196 6.26 12.69 2.66
C ILE A 196 7.39 12.75 1.61
N GLU A 197 8.36 13.62 1.79
CA GLU A 197 9.54 13.75 0.92
C GLU A 197 10.69 12.78 1.29
N GLY A 198 10.44 11.82 2.19
CA GLY A 198 11.41 10.81 2.58
C GLY A 198 12.46 11.30 3.60
N PRO A 199 13.57 10.57 3.79
CA PRO A 199 13.90 9.32 3.08
C PRO A 199 12.93 8.17 3.39
N TYR A 200 12.59 7.40 2.37
CA TYR A 200 11.77 6.20 2.51
C TYR A 200 12.64 5.00 2.83
N VAL A 201 12.29 4.28 3.90
CA VAL A 201 13.05 3.13 4.41
C VAL A 201 12.21 1.88 4.29
N TYR A 202 12.80 0.84 3.70
CA TYR A 202 12.17 -0.47 3.56
C TYR A 202 11.83 -1.09 4.91
N GLN A 203 10.62 -1.60 5.03
CA GLN A 203 10.10 -2.22 6.26
C GLN A 203 9.90 -3.72 6.13
N GLY A 204 9.66 -4.21 4.93
CA GLY A 204 9.43 -5.62 4.66
C GLY A 204 8.44 -5.86 3.55
N PRO A 205 8.29 -7.14 3.13
CA PRO A 205 7.24 -7.54 2.21
C PRO A 205 5.88 -7.53 2.90
N VAL A 206 4.83 -7.29 2.13
CA VAL A 206 3.43 -7.37 2.55
C VAL A 206 2.81 -8.65 2.03
N ILE A 207 3.09 -9.00 0.77
CA ILE A 207 2.60 -10.23 0.14
C ILE A 207 3.48 -10.60 -1.05
N PHE A 208 3.60 -11.89 -1.32
CA PHE A 208 4.31 -12.45 -2.47
C PHE A 208 3.36 -13.15 -3.43
N SER A 209 3.79 -13.23 -4.70
CA SER A 209 3.17 -14.07 -5.73
C SER A 209 4.22 -14.79 -6.58
N GLY A 210 3.77 -15.71 -7.42
CA GLY A 210 4.62 -16.35 -8.42
C GLY A 210 5.37 -17.57 -7.95
N PHE A 211 4.96 -18.20 -6.81
CA PHE A 211 5.49 -19.50 -6.45
C PHE A 211 5.13 -20.51 -7.52
N ARG A 212 6.10 -21.27 -8.00
CA ARG A 212 5.86 -22.15 -9.14
C ARG A 212 5.89 -23.64 -8.82
N SER A 213 6.89 -24.06 -8.09
CA SER A 213 7.06 -25.48 -7.81
C SER A 213 7.97 -25.68 -6.60
N ASP A 214 7.96 -26.92 -6.12
CA ASP A 214 8.86 -27.39 -5.06
C ASP A 214 10.27 -27.65 -5.57
N THR A 215 10.52 -27.58 -6.88
CA THR A 215 11.75 -28.05 -7.53
C THR A 215 12.73 -26.98 -7.94
N ASP A 216 12.31 -25.72 -8.03
CA ASP A 216 13.19 -24.59 -8.30
C ASP A 216 13.45 -23.78 -7.04
N GLU A 217 14.62 -23.99 -6.46
CA GLU A 217 15.03 -23.30 -5.23
C GLU A 217 15.10 -21.77 -5.36
N ARG A 218 15.22 -21.24 -6.58
CA ARG A 218 15.24 -19.79 -6.79
C ARG A 218 13.92 -19.15 -6.43
N ILE A 219 12.82 -19.83 -6.73
CA ILE A 219 11.43 -19.38 -6.53
C ILE A 219 10.65 -20.32 -5.60
N SER A 220 11.34 -20.94 -4.65
CA SER A 220 10.73 -21.76 -3.62
C SER A 220 9.78 -20.94 -2.74
N PHE A 221 8.58 -21.44 -2.51
CA PHE A 221 7.61 -20.80 -1.63
C PHE A 221 8.09 -20.65 -0.17
N HIS A 222 9.07 -21.44 0.25
CA HIS A 222 9.73 -21.31 1.56
C HIS A 222 10.47 -19.96 1.75
N LYS A 223 10.71 -19.23 0.67
CA LYS A 223 11.32 -17.89 0.68
C LYS A 223 10.29 -16.77 0.79
N THR A 224 9.02 -17.11 0.91
CA THR A 224 7.89 -16.18 0.91
C THR A 224 7.09 -16.27 2.20
N ASP A 225 6.09 -15.43 2.33
CA ASP A 225 5.18 -15.41 3.46
C ASP A 225 4.12 -16.53 3.45
N LEU A 226 4.10 -17.40 2.45
CA LEU A 226 3.04 -18.41 2.27
C LEU A 226 2.86 -19.28 3.53
N GLU A 227 3.95 -19.78 4.10
CA GLU A 227 3.88 -20.65 5.28
C GLU A 227 3.41 -19.91 6.56
N LEU A 228 3.49 -18.59 6.60
CA LEU A 228 2.90 -17.80 7.69
C LEU A 228 1.38 -17.78 7.59
N VAL A 229 0.84 -17.95 6.40
CA VAL A 229 -0.60 -17.93 6.13
C VAL A 229 -1.22 -19.30 6.26
N VAL A 230 -0.63 -20.33 5.62
CA VAL A 230 -1.22 -21.68 5.52
C VAL A 230 -0.60 -22.69 6.47
N GLY A 231 0.40 -22.28 7.25
CA GLY A 231 1.21 -23.17 8.07
C GLY A 231 2.31 -23.87 7.27
N LYS A 232 3.22 -24.56 7.97
CA LYS A 232 4.33 -25.29 7.33
C LYS A 232 3.84 -26.34 6.36
N GLN A 233 4.44 -26.35 5.18
CA GLN A 233 4.11 -27.25 4.09
C GLN A 233 5.34 -28.04 3.66
N SER A 234 5.19 -29.32 3.36
CA SER A 234 6.25 -30.14 2.76
C SER A 234 6.32 -30.00 1.23
N SER A 235 5.26 -29.47 0.62
CA SER A 235 5.17 -29.20 -0.82
C SER A 235 4.20 -28.06 -1.06
N LEU A 236 4.34 -27.36 -2.18
CA LEU A 236 3.42 -26.30 -2.55
C LEU A 236 1.99 -26.83 -2.70
N PRO A 237 1.02 -26.31 -1.93
CA PRO A 237 -0.37 -26.74 -2.07
C PRO A 237 -0.88 -26.55 -3.50
N ALA A 238 -1.68 -27.51 -3.98
CA ALA A 238 -2.11 -27.56 -5.38
C ALA A 238 -2.76 -26.27 -5.89
N ARG A 239 -3.51 -25.58 -5.02
CA ARG A 239 -4.16 -24.31 -5.38
C ARG A 239 -3.19 -23.17 -5.69
N TYR A 240 -1.94 -23.23 -5.20
CA TYR A 240 -0.92 -22.20 -5.43
C TYR A 240 0.05 -22.55 -6.56
N LYS A 241 -0.15 -23.70 -7.22
CA LYS A 241 0.65 -24.07 -8.38
C LYS A 241 0.40 -23.15 -9.55
N GLN A 242 1.39 -23.03 -10.41
CA GLN A 242 1.34 -22.10 -11.54
C GLN A 242 0.13 -22.29 -12.45
N GLU A 243 -0.28 -23.53 -12.70
CA GLU A 243 -1.47 -23.83 -13.51
C GLU A 243 -2.78 -23.35 -12.89
N LYS A 244 -2.74 -22.95 -11.63
CA LYS A 244 -3.87 -22.35 -10.90
C LYS A 244 -3.76 -20.86 -10.74
N TRP A 245 -2.69 -20.29 -11.25
CA TRP A 245 -2.52 -18.84 -11.23
C TRP A 245 -3.68 -18.17 -11.97
N GLY A 246 -4.23 -17.14 -11.35
CA GLY A 246 -5.40 -16.48 -11.88
C GLY A 246 -6.72 -17.06 -11.44
N ASP A 247 -6.75 -18.30 -10.95
CA ASP A 247 -7.96 -18.93 -10.42
C ASP A 247 -8.11 -18.69 -8.91
N TYR A 248 -7.03 -18.83 -8.16
CA TYR A 248 -7.09 -18.89 -6.70
C TYR A 248 -6.14 -17.92 -5.99
N TRP A 249 -5.24 -17.30 -6.68
CA TRP A 249 -4.32 -16.33 -6.08
C TRP A 249 -3.96 -15.22 -7.06
N PRO A 250 -3.97 -13.97 -6.59
CA PRO A 250 -3.70 -12.81 -7.42
C PRO A 250 -2.21 -12.61 -7.62
N HIS A 251 -1.88 -11.81 -8.61
CA HIS A 251 -0.57 -11.21 -8.74
C HIS A 251 -0.35 -10.19 -7.61
N ALA A 252 0.82 -10.20 -6.98
CA ALA A 252 1.19 -9.22 -5.95
C ALA A 252 1.58 -7.89 -6.62
N ILE A 253 0.58 -7.12 -7.03
CA ILE A 253 0.71 -5.90 -7.82
C ILE A 253 -0.43 -4.94 -7.49
N ASP A 254 -0.27 -3.68 -7.84
CA ASP A 254 -1.30 -2.62 -7.80
C ASP A 254 -1.96 -2.47 -6.42
N PRO A 255 -1.19 -2.20 -5.34
CA PRO A 255 -1.77 -1.97 -4.04
C PRO A 255 -2.59 -0.68 -4.02
N CYS A 256 -3.71 -0.71 -3.31
CA CYS A 256 -4.46 0.47 -2.91
C CYS A 256 -4.82 0.33 -1.43
N VAL A 257 -4.35 1.25 -0.60
CA VAL A 257 -4.43 1.17 0.86
C VAL A 257 -5.35 2.24 1.40
N PHE A 258 -6.24 1.86 2.29
CA PHE A 258 -7.25 2.76 2.82
C PHE A 258 -7.67 2.35 4.25
N TYR A 259 -8.21 3.32 4.97
CA TYR A 259 -8.95 3.06 6.21
C TYR A 259 -10.44 2.94 5.88
N ASP A 260 -11.08 1.93 6.46
CA ASP A 260 -12.55 1.84 6.44
C ASP A 260 -13.20 2.80 7.46
N GLU A 261 -14.52 2.77 7.53
CA GLU A 261 -15.31 3.61 8.43
C GLU A 261 -15.02 3.34 9.91
N ASP A 262 -14.58 2.13 10.24
CA ASP A 262 -14.22 1.73 11.61
C ASP A 262 -12.75 2.03 11.94
N GLY A 263 -12.00 2.55 10.99
CA GLY A 263 -10.57 2.86 11.13
C GLY A 263 -9.65 1.65 10.98
N THR A 264 -10.15 0.55 10.42
CA THR A 264 -9.33 -0.62 10.08
C THR A 264 -8.54 -0.33 8.80
N LEU A 265 -7.27 -0.70 8.80
CA LEU A 265 -6.38 -0.49 7.67
C LEU A 265 -6.44 -1.69 6.73
N TRP A 266 -6.77 -1.43 5.47
CA TRP A 266 -6.93 -2.43 4.42
C TRP A 266 -6.03 -2.15 3.23
N MET A 267 -5.68 -3.21 2.49
CA MET A 267 -5.07 -3.13 1.17
C MET A 267 -5.86 -3.97 0.19
N SER A 268 -6.35 -3.36 -0.88
CA SER A 268 -6.76 -4.09 -2.07
C SER A 268 -5.58 -4.20 -3.04
N TYR A 269 -5.49 -5.30 -3.77
CA TYR A 269 -4.37 -5.57 -4.67
C TYR A 269 -4.75 -6.60 -5.73
N GLY A 270 -3.91 -6.79 -6.72
CA GLY A 270 -4.15 -7.74 -7.81
C GLY A 270 -4.45 -7.04 -9.12
N SER A 271 -5.47 -7.44 -9.83
CA SER A 271 -6.04 -6.94 -11.07
C SER A 271 -5.72 -7.74 -12.33
N TRP A 272 -4.50 -8.12 -12.57
CA TRP A 272 -4.11 -8.80 -13.81
C TRP A 272 -4.73 -10.19 -13.96
N SER A 273 -4.85 -10.90 -12.87
CA SER A 273 -5.25 -12.28 -12.90
C SER A 273 -5.81 -12.70 -11.54
N GLY A 274 -6.82 -13.55 -11.54
CA GLY A 274 -7.56 -13.94 -10.35
C GLY A 274 -8.50 -12.84 -9.81
N GLY A 275 -8.44 -11.62 -10.33
CA GLY A 275 -9.26 -10.51 -9.89
C GLY A 275 -8.58 -9.64 -8.84
N ILE A 276 -9.39 -8.88 -8.10
CA ILE A 276 -8.95 -7.99 -7.04
C ILE A 276 -9.21 -8.67 -5.69
N TYR A 277 -8.23 -8.61 -4.82
CA TYR A 277 -8.26 -9.20 -3.49
C TYR A 277 -8.06 -8.12 -2.45
N ILE A 278 -8.44 -8.42 -1.21
CA ILE A 278 -8.30 -7.52 -0.09
C ILE A 278 -7.67 -8.28 1.08
N LEU A 279 -6.80 -7.59 1.80
CA LEU A 279 -6.25 -8.07 3.06
C LEU A 279 -6.16 -6.95 4.08
N GLN A 280 -6.21 -7.32 5.35
CA GLN A 280 -6.06 -6.38 6.46
C GLN A 280 -4.58 -6.17 6.78
N LEU A 281 -4.24 -4.92 7.07
CA LEU A 281 -2.92 -4.53 7.53
C LEU A 281 -2.97 -4.25 9.04
N ASP A 282 -1.87 -4.53 9.74
CA ASP A 282 -1.69 -4.12 11.12
C ASP A 282 -1.26 -2.64 11.16
N PRO A 283 -2.05 -1.73 11.73
CA PRO A 283 -1.71 -0.31 11.77
C PRO A 283 -0.44 -0.02 12.58
N ASN A 284 -0.01 -0.91 13.49
CA ASN A 284 1.21 -0.73 14.27
C ASN A 284 2.48 -1.03 13.48
N THR A 285 2.37 -1.78 12.40
CA THR A 285 3.52 -2.17 11.56
C THR A 285 3.39 -1.68 10.13
N GLY A 286 2.17 -1.47 9.65
CA GLY A 286 1.84 -1.21 8.25
C GLY A 286 1.95 -2.47 7.37
N LEU A 287 2.36 -3.60 7.91
CA LEU A 287 2.48 -4.87 7.19
C LEU A 287 1.16 -5.65 7.26
N ARG A 288 1.07 -6.76 6.53
CA ARG A 288 -0.06 -7.67 6.59
C ARG A 288 -0.31 -8.13 8.03
N ASP A 289 -1.57 -8.14 8.46
CA ASP A 289 -1.96 -8.77 9.71
C ASP A 289 -2.23 -10.26 9.50
N TYR A 290 -1.24 -11.08 9.83
CA TYR A 290 -1.32 -12.55 9.69
C TYR A 290 -2.21 -13.22 10.75
N ASN A 291 -2.69 -12.47 11.75
CA ASN A 291 -3.60 -12.99 12.79
C ASN A 291 -5.07 -12.91 12.35
N VAL A 292 -5.36 -12.22 11.26
CA VAL A 292 -6.69 -12.11 10.69
C VAL A 292 -7.02 -13.34 9.86
N THR A 293 -8.18 -13.94 10.13
CA THR A 293 -8.72 -15.06 9.36
C THR A 293 -9.90 -14.56 8.51
N TYR A 294 -9.85 -14.84 7.23
CA TYR A 294 -10.91 -14.49 6.31
C TYR A 294 -11.88 -15.65 6.14
N THR A 295 -13.18 -15.34 5.98
CA THR A 295 -14.23 -16.31 5.68
C THR A 295 -14.75 -16.05 4.27
N GLY A 296 -14.87 -17.08 3.45
CA GLY A 296 -15.36 -16.97 2.08
C GLY A 296 -15.36 -18.31 1.35
N ASP A 297 -15.72 -18.28 0.09
CA ASP A 297 -15.74 -19.46 -0.78
C ASP A 297 -14.34 -19.98 -1.13
N PHE A 298 -13.34 -19.13 -0.95
CA PHE A 298 -11.94 -19.48 -1.08
C PHE A 298 -11.39 -19.90 0.28
N ASP A 299 -10.20 -20.45 0.29
CA ASP A 299 -9.54 -20.84 1.52
C ASP A 299 -9.51 -19.69 2.53
N THR A 300 -9.89 -19.99 3.74
CA THR A 300 -9.98 -19.01 4.84
C THR A 300 -8.60 -18.64 5.43
N LYS A 301 -7.57 -19.22 4.92
CA LYS A 301 -6.21 -18.93 5.34
C LYS A 301 -5.50 -18.15 4.23
#